data_b4579d8189fcf733eec042c6e8d31e19
#
_entry.id   b4579d8189fcf733eec042c6e8d31e19
#
_cell.length_a   1.000
_cell.length_b   1.000
_cell.length_c   1.000
_cell.angle_alpha   90.00
_cell.angle_beta   90.00
_cell.angle_gamma   90.00
#
_symmetry.space_group_name_H-M   'P 1'
#
loop_
_entity.id
_entity.type
_entity.pdbx_description
1 polymer ?
#
loop_
_entity_poly.entity_id
_entity_poly.type
_entity_poly.pdbx_seq_one_letter_code
_entity_poly.pdbx_strand_id
1 'polypeptide(L)'
;HQLIRAFAALKQQNYKLVLAGDTDFEDDYSKKLKSLAKENGVILTGFIKGTKLHELLTHARCFVLPSSHEGLPIALLEAMSYDLPVIVSNIPANLEVGLAFDCYFQTGNEKQLQEKLQKNLVQDFCSVHYFMDEYNWDRIAEQVVSVYRNMF
;
A
#
# COMPACT_ATOMS: atom_id res chain seq x y z
N HIS A 1 2.34 -12.43 -2.82
CA HIS A 1 2.17 -13.36 -3.96
C HIS A 1 0.90 -13.05 -4.76
N GLN A 2 -0.23 -12.75 -4.11
CA GLN A 2 -1.50 -12.41 -4.78
C GLN A 2 -1.36 -11.20 -5.71
N LEU A 3 -0.69 -10.14 -5.27
CA LEU A 3 -0.46 -8.94 -6.08
C LEU A 3 0.38 -9.25 -7.33
N ILE A 4 1.43 -10.07 -7.19
CA ILE A 4 2.26 -10.46 -8.33
C ILE A 4 1.42 -11.19 -9.37
N ARG A 5 0.60 -12.16 -8.96
CA ARG A 5 -0.26 -12.92 -9.86
C ARG A 5 -1.33 -12.05 -10.52
N ALA A 6 -2.02 -11.22 -9.73
CA ALA A 6 -3.03 -10.31 -10.23
C ALA A 6 -2.45 -9.32 -11.27
N PHE A 7 -1.26 -8.77 -11.01
CA PHE A 7 -0.59 -7.87 -11.94
C PHE A 7 -0.10 -8.59 -13.21
N ALA A 8 0.53 -9.77 -13.06
CA ALA A 8 1.01 -10.57 -14.19
C ALA A 8 -0.14 -10.97 -15.14
N ALA A 9 -1.32 -11.28 -14.59
CA ALA A 9 -2.50 -11.63 -15.37
C ALA A 9 -3.02 -10.48 -16.27
N LEU A 10 -2.69 -9.22 -15.96
CA LEU A 10 -3.05 -8.06 -16.77
C LEU A 10 -2.22 -7.95 -18.06
N LYS A 11 -1.09 -8.67 -18.16
CA LYS A 11 -0.15 -8.59 -19.29
C LYS A 11 0.25 -7.15 -19.63
N GLN A 12 0.38 -6.32 -18.61
CA GLN A 12 0.63 -4.88 -18.73
C GLN A 12 2.07 -4.63 -19.18
N GLN A 13 2.27 -3.75 -20.17
CA GLN A 13 3.61 -3.41 -20.69
C GLN A 13 4.07 -2.00 -20.31
N ASN A 14 3.12 -1.09 -20.04
CA ASN A 14 3.41 0.32 -19.77
C ASN A 14 3.80 0.60 -18.33
N TYR A 15 3.49 -0.33 -17.42
CA TYR A 15 3.76 -0.18 -16.00
C TYR A 15 4.64 -1.31 -15.48
N LYS A 16 5.34 -1.05 -14.40
CA LYS A 16 6.11 -2.05 -13.65
C LYS A 16 5.53 -2.20 -12.26
N LEU A 17 5.48 -3.42 -11.78
CA LEU A 17 5.21 -3.68 -10.37
C LEU A 17 6.52 -3.57 -9.60
N VAL A 18 6.52 -2.75 -8.56
CA VAL A 18 7.63 -2.59 -7.63
C VAL A 18 7.18 -3.05 -6.25
N LEU A 19 7.92 -3.96 -5.64
CA LEU A 19 7.75 -4.34 -4.24
C LEU A 19 8.87 -3.69 -3.43
N ALA A 20 8.49 -2.72 -2.60
CA ALA A 20 9.39 -2.02 -1.71
C ALA A 20 9.35 -2.68 -0.32
N GLY A 21 10.52 -3.02 0.19
CA GLY A 21 10.69 -3.74 1.44
C GLY A 21 11.40 -5.07 1.28
N ASP A 22 11.71 -5.69 2.38
CA ASP A 22 12.28 -7.03 2.47
C ASP A 22 11.86 -7.67 3.80
N THR A 23 12.35 -8.85 4.10
CA THR A 23 12.18 -9.52 5.40
C THR A 23 13.48 -9.50 6.17
N ASP A 24 13.41 -9.39 7.49
CA ASP A 24 14.58 -9.48 8.37
C ASP A 24 15.17 -10.89 8.39
N PHE A 25 14.33 -11.91 8.18
CA PHE A 25 14.72 -13.31 8.15
C PHE A 25 14.16 -13.99 6.92
N GLU A 26 15.03 -14.57 6.10
CA GLU A 26 14.60 -15.28 4.91
C GLU A 26 14.06 -16.68 5.26
N ASP A 27 12.79 -16.88 4.93
CA ASP A 27 12.07 -18.14 5.08
C ASP A 27 11.68 -18.74 3.71
N ASP A 28 11.04 -19.89 3.71
CA ASP A 28 10.58 -20.55 2.47
C ASP A 28 9.53 -19.75 1.74
N TYR A 29 8.74 -18.92 2.43
CA TYR A 29 7.75 -18.07 1.81
C TYR A 29 8.44 -16.91 1.06
N SER A 30 9.38 -16.23 1.71
CA SER A 30 10.12 -15.10 1.11
C SER A 30 10.95 -15.55 -0.10
N LYS A 31 11.57 -16.74 -0.05
CA LYS A 31 12.28 -17.33 -1.19
C LYS A 31 11.35 -17.58 -2.38
N LYS A 32 10.18 -18.19 -2.12
CA LYS A 32 9.17 -18.44 -3.15
C LYS A 32 8.63 -17.14 -3.73
N LEU A 33 8.42 -16.12 -2.89
CA LEU A 33 7.98 -14.79 -3.32
C LEU A 33 9.01 -14.13 -4.24
N LYS A 34 10.30 -14.17 -3.86
CA LYS A 34 11.40 -13.62 -4.67
C LYS A 34 11.51 -14.35 -6.03
N SER A 35 11.36 -15.68 -6.06
CA SER A 35 11.30 -16.45 -7.32
C SER A 35 10.13 -16.02 -8.20
N LEU A 36 8.93 -15.96 -7.63
CA LEU A 36 7.71 -15.55 -8.34
C LEU A 36 7.84 -14.12 -8.88
N ALA A 37 8.41 -13.23 -8.12
CA ALA A 37 8.67 -11.84 -8.53
C ALA A 37 9.62 -11.81 -9.75
N LYS A 38 10.73 -12.54 -9.68
CA LYS A 38 11.70 -12.64 -10.77
C LYS A 38 11.10 -13.21 -12.05
N GLU A 39 10.32 -14.30 -11.95
CA GLU A 39 9.65 -14.94 -13.07
C GLU A 39 8.66 -14.00 -13.79
N ASN A 40 8.06 -13.07 -13.05
CA ASN A 40 7.07 -12.12 -13.58
C ASN A 40 7.63 -10.71 -13.83
N GLY A 41 8.96 -10.53 -13.80
CA GLY A 41 9.59 -9.24 -14.08
C GLY A 41 9.27 -8.14 -13.07
N VAL A 42 8.94 -8.51 -11.83
CA VAL A 42 8.66 -7.59 -10.73
C VAL A 42 9.97 -7.05 -10.16
N ILE A 43 10.01 -5.76 -9.89
CA ILE A 43 11.18 -5.10 -9.31
C ILE A 43 11.12 -5.25 -7.79
N LEU A 44 12.15 -5.86 -7.21
CA LEU A 44 12.34 -5.94 -5.75
C LEU A 44 13.40 -4.90 -5.35
N THR A 45 13.04 -3.97 -4.48
CA THR A 45 13.98 -2.90 -4.08
C THR A 45 14.78 -3.25 -2.83
N GLY A 46 14.36 -4.26 -2.07
CA GLY A 46 14.80 -4.40 -0.68
C GLY A 46 14.31 -3.23 0.18
N PHE A 47 14.94 -3.06 1.35
CA PHE A 47 14.62 -1.93 2.23
C PHE A 47 15.09 -0.62 1.59
N ILE A 48 14.14 0.29 1.34
CA ILE A 48 14.40 1.65 0.86
C ILE A 48 13.77 2.68 1.80
N LYS A 49 14.38 3.86 1.89
CA LYS A 49 13.90 5.00 2.68
C LYS A 49 14.49 6.32 2.17
N GLY A 50 14.02 7.42 2.73
CA GLY A 50 14.45 8.76 2.34
C GLY A 50 14.17 9.04 0.87
N THR A 51 15.10 9.70 0.18
CA THR A 51 14.93 10.17 -1.20
C THR A 51 14.44 9.09 -2.16
N LYS A 52 14.97 7.86 -2.06
CA LYS A 52 14.56 6.76 -2.96
C LYS A 52 13.09 6.37 -2.78
N LEU A 53 12.60 6.34 -1.54
CA LEU A 53 11.21 6.06 -1.25
C LEU A 53 10.31 7.21 -1.72
N HIS A 54 10.73 8.45 -1.48
CA HIS A 54 10.03 9.66 -1.95
C HIS A 54 9.90 9.67 -3.48
N GLU A 55 10.99 9.37 -4.20
CA GLU A 55 10.95 9.28 -5.66
C GLU A 55 9.99 8.19 -6.14
N LEU A 56 10.02 7.01 -5.49
CA LEU A 56 9.12 5.91 -5.84
C LEU A 56 7.66 6.29 -5.65
N LEU A 57 7.30 6.88 -4.49
CA LEU A 57 5.94 7.31 -4.21
C LEU A 57 5.51 8.46 -5.14
N THR A 58 6.37 9.46 -5.37
CA THR A 58 6.06 10.60 -6.25
C THR A 58 5.74 10.17 -7.69
N HIS A 59 6.37 9.11 -8.18
CA HIS A 59 6.21 8.64 -9.56
C HIS A 59 5.35 7.39 -9.70
N ALA A 60 4.79 6.89 -8.60
CA ALA A 60 3.91 5.74 -8.65
C ALA A 60 2.58 6.09 -9.31
N ARG A 61 2.02 5.15 -10.07
CA ARG A 61 0.67 5.26 -10.64
C ARG A 61 -0.41 5.01 -9.59
N CYS A 62 -0.18 4.04 -8.72
CA CYS A 62 -1.02 3.71 -7.58
C CYS A 62 -0.21 2.96 -6.53
N PHE A 63 -0.70 2.94 -5.31
CA PHE A 63 -0.16 2.15 -4.23
C PHE A 63 -1.09 0.96 -3.92
N VAL A 64 -0.51 -0.21 -3.63
CA VAL A 64 -1.29 -1.42 -3.34
C VAL A 64 -0.81 -2.04 -2.04
N LEU A 65 -1.73 -2.26 -1.09
CA LEU A 65 -1.46 -2.94 0.18
C LEU A 65 -2.33 -4.20 0.30
N PRO A 66 -1.84 -5.37 -0.15
CA PRO A 66 -2.60 -6.62 -0.15
C PRO A 66 -2.41 -7.42 1.14
N SER A 67 -2.22 -6.77 2.27
CA SER A 67 -1.94 -7.40 3.55
C SER A 67 -3.12 -8.21 4.05
N SER A 68 -2.83 -9.33 4.72
CA SER A 68 -3.81 -10.12 5.46
C SER A 68 -3.89 -9.73 6.93
N HIS A 69 -2.90 -8.99 7.42
CA HIS A 69 -2.83 -8.50 8.78
C HIS A 69 -1.97 -7.23 8.84
N GLU A 70 -2.44 -6.23 9.58
CA GLU A 70 -1.71 -4.99 9.90
C GLU A 70 -2.07 -4.56 11.33
N GLY A 71 -1.16 -3.83 11.96
CA GLY A 71 -1.48 -3.02 13.13
C GLY A 71 -1.98 -1.64 12.67
N LEU A 72 -1.08 -0.68 12.54
CA LEU A 72 -1.34 0.59 11.84
C LEU A 72 -0.66 0.52 10.46
N PRO A 73 -1.40 0.67 9.35
CA PRO A 73 -0.83 0.56 7.99
C PRO A 73 -0.05 1.82 7.59
N ILE A 74 1.11 2.06 8.22
CA ILE A 74 1.92 3.27 8.02
C ILE A 74 2.25 3.50 6.54
N ALA A 75 2.59 2.45 5.80
CA ALA A 75 2.89 2.55 4.37
C ALA A 75 1.69 3.04 3.54
N LEU A 76 0.46 2.71 3.96
CA LEU A 76 -0.76 3.24 3.36
C LEU A 76 -0.91 4.74 3.64
N LEU A 77 -0.73 5.15 4.90
CA LEU A 77 -0.80 6.57 5.28
C LEU A 77 0.29 7.39 4.57
N GLU A 78 1.47 6.82 4.41
CA GLU A 78 2.56 7.43 3.65
C GLU A 78 2.16 7.61 2.17
N ALA A 79 1.61 6.59 1.52
CA ALA A 79 1.12 6.70 0.14
C ALA A 79 -0.01 7.74 -0.02
N MET A 80 -0.92 7.81 0.96
CA MET A 80 -2.00 8.81 0.99
C MET A 80 -1.45 10.24 1.09
N SER A 81 -0.35 10.46 1.82
CA SER A 81 0.29 11.78 1.91
C SER A 81 0.91 12.28 0.60
N TYR A 82 1.04 11.40 -0.39
CA TYR A 82 1.42 11.72 -1.77
C TYR A 82 0.22 11.80 -2.72
N ASP A 83 -1.00 11.79 -2.18
CA ASP A 83 -2.23 11.78 -2.98
C ASP A 83 -2.30 10.64 -4.01
N LEU A 84 -1.66 9.51 -3.71
CA LEU A 84 -1.68 8.34 -4.59
C LEU A 84 -3.04 7.64 -4.56
N PRO A 85 -3.59 7.22 -5.70
CA PRO A 85 -4.67 6.25 -5.70
C PRO A 85 -4.23 4.98 -4.97
N VAL A 86 -5.05 4.51 -4.03
CA VAL A 86 -4.71 3.33 -3.22
C VAL A 86 -5.67 2.18 -3.48
N ILE A 87 -5.15 0.94 -3.44
CA ILE A 87 -5.92 -0.30 -3.51
C ILE A 87 -5.48 -1.15 -2.32
N VAL A 88 -6.39 -1.42 -1.39
CA VAL A 88 -6.06 -2.08 -0.14
C VAL A 88 -7.00 -3.25 0.16
N SER A 89 -6.51 -4.26 0.86
CA SER A 89 -7.35 -5.34 1.37
C SER A 89 -8.32 -4.83 2.44
N ASN A 90 -9.50 -5.45 2.55
CA ASN A 90 -10.55 -5.06 3.49
C ASN A 90 -10.35 -5.63 4.91
N ILE A 91 -9.11 -5.64 5.40
CA ILE A 91 -8.82 -6.02 6.79
C ILE A 91 -9.21 -4.88 7.75
N PRO A 92 -9.49 -5.17 9.03
CA PRO A 92 -9.94 -4.16 10.00
C PRO A 92 -9.06 -2.91 10.03
N ALA A 93 -7.74 -3.06 10.14
CA ALA A 93 -6.81 -1.93 10.20
C ALA A 93 -6.87 -1.01 8.96
N ASN A 94 -7.08 -1.56 7.77
CA ASN A 94 -7.24 -0.75 6.56
C ASN A 94 -8.62 -0.08 6.50
N LEU A 95 -9.68 -0.75 7.01
CA LEU A 95 -11.02 -0.19 7.06
C LEU A 95 -11.12 1.00 8.02
N GLU A 96 -10.37 0.97 9.13
CA GLU A 96 -10.29 2.08 10.11
C GLU A 96 -9.75 3.37 9.49
N VAL A 97 -8.99 3.29 8.40
CA VAL A 97 -8.48 4.48 7.68
C VAL A 97 -9.62 5.26 6.99
N GLY A 98 -10.79 4.65 6.77
CA GLY A 98 -11.98 5.34 6.26
C GLY A 98 -11.91 5.73 4.78
N LEU A 99 -11.22 4.96 3.94
CA LEU A 99 -11.13 5.19 2.51
C LEU A 99 -12.48 4.99 1.80
N ALA A 100 -12.62 5.53 0.61
CA ALA A 100 -13.76 5.25 -0.25
C ALA A 100 -13.89 3.74 -0.56
N PHE A 101 -15.12 3.24 -0.66
CA PHE A 101 -15.40 1.81 -0.88
C PHE A 101 -14.64 1.22 -2.09
N ASP A 102 -14.47 2.01 -3.12
CA ASP A 102 -13.74 1.60 -4.33
C ASP A 102 -12.24 1.33 -4.11
N CYS A 103 -11.66 1.79 -3.01
CA CYS A 103 -10.26 1.51 -2.67
C CYS A 103 -10.05 0.08 -2.12
N TYR A 104 -11.12 -0.57 -1.64
CA TYR A 104 -11.00 -1.86 -0.97
C TYR A 104 -11.24 -3.03 -1.92
N PHE A 105 -10.50 -4.12 -1.72
CA PHE A 105 -10.81 -5.44 -2.27
C PHE A 105 -10.87 -6.48 -1.16
N GLN A 106 -11.64 -7.53 -1.39
CA GLN A 106 -11.76 -8.63 -0.43
C GLN A 106 -10.43 -9.37 -0.28
N THR A 107 -9.96 -9.49 0.95
CA THR A 107 -8.72 -10.21 1.27
C THR A 107 -8.72 -11.62 0.66
N GLY A 108 -7.67 -11.96 -0.08
CA GLY A 108 -7.57 -13.25 -0.78
C GLY A 108 -8.24 -13.30 -2.16
N ASN A 109 -9.00 -12.29 -2.56
CA ASN A 109 -9.68 -12.27 -3.86
C ASN A 109 -8.79 -11.66 -4.96
N GLU A 110 -7.95 -12.51 -5.57
CA GLU A 110 -7.03 -12.10 -6.64
C GLU A 110 -7.76 -11.50 -7.86
N LYS A 111 -8.96 -12.01 -8.18
CA LYS A 111 -9.75 -11.51 -9.32
C LYS A 111 -10.22 -10.08 -9.07
N GLN A 112 -10.74 -9.79 -7.90
CA GLN A 112 -11.17 -8.44 -7.55
C GLN A 112 -9.97 -7.47 -7.50
N LEU A 113 -8.82 -7.91 -6.98
CA LEU A 113 -7.59 -7.13 -7.02
C LEU A 113 -7.17 -6.83 -8.47
N GLN A 114 -7.21 -7.81 -9.36
CA GLN A 114 -6.91 -7.64 -10.78
C GLN A 114 -7.85 -6.61 -11.44
N GLU A 115 -9.16 -6.70 -11.20
CA GLU A 115 -10.15 -5.76 -11.74
C GLU A 115 -9.87 -4.32 -11.28
N LYS A 116 -9.54 -4.14 -9.99
CA LYS A 116 -9.19 -2.82 -9.45
C LYS A 116 -7.89 -2.27 -10.01
N LEU A 117 -6.87 -3.11 -10.15
CA LEU A 117 -5.62 -2.74 -10.81
C LEU A 117 -5.89 -2.30 -12.24
N GLN A 118 -6.63 -3.09 -13.03
CA GLN A 118 -6.95 -2.76 -14.40
C GLN A 118 -7.67 -1.40 -14.50
N LYS A 119 -8.67 -1.17 -13.64
CA LYS A 119 -9.41 0.10 -13.59
C LYS A 119 -8.44 1.27 -13.34
N ASN A 120 -7.56 1.18 -12.33
CA ASN A 120 -6.63 2.25 -11.98
C ASN A 120 -5.54 2.50 -13.03
N LEU A 121 -5.11 1.46 -13.77
CA LEU A 121 -4.07 1.60 -14.78
C LEU A 121 -4.57 2.17 -16.11
N VAL A 122 -5.87 2.00 -16.41
CA VAL A 122 -6.48 2.45 -17.68
C VAL A 122 -7.16 3.81 -17.56
N GLN A 123 -7.71 4.16 -16.40
CA GLN A 123 -8.34 5.46 -16.19
C GLN A 123 -7.30 6.59 -16.18
N ASP A 124 -7.69 7.77 -16.68
CA ASP A 124 -6.88 8.96 -16.50
C ASP A 124 -6.62 9.23 -15.02
N PHE A 125 -5.43 9.75 -14.72
CA PHE A 125 -5.04 10.08 -13.35
C PHE A 125 -6.04 11.09 -12.77
N CYS A 126 -6.89 10.61 -11.88
CA CYS A 126 -7.72 11.49 -11.08
C CYS A 126 -6.94 11.78 -9.79
N SER A 127 -6.58 13.03 -9.56
CA SER A 127 -5.96 13.42 -8.29
C SER A 127 -6.91 13.06 -7.16
N VAL A 128 -6.43 12.23 -6.26
CA VAL A 128 -7.13 11.90 -5.01
C VAL A 128 -6.56 12.80 -3.94
N HIS A 129 -7.42 13.41 -3.13
CA HIS A 129 -6.96 14.16 -1.98
C HIS A 129 -7.48 13.50 -0.70
N TYR A 130 -6.59 13.21 0.23
CA TYR A 130 -6.91 12.58 1.49
C TYR A 130 -6.83 13.58 2.63
N PHE A 131 -7.81 13.56 3.52
CA PHE A 131 -7.76 14.36 4.75
C PHE A 131 -6.89 13.65 5.78
N MET A 132 -5.67 14.17 5.99
CA MET A 132 -4.66 13.57 6.87
C MET A 132 -4.60 14.16 8.28
N ASP A 133 -5.53 15.04 8.65
CA ASP A 133 -5.52 15.76 9.93
C ASP A 133 -5.55 14.85 11.16
N GLU A 134 -6.20 13.69 11.05
CA GLU A 134 -6.25 12.71 12.15
C GLU A 134 -4.91 12.04 12.40
N TYR A 135 -4.01 12.03 11.42
CA TYR A 135 -2.68 11.44 11.47
C TYR A 135 -1.58 12.49 11.71
N ASN A 136 -1.96 13.72 12.09
CA ASN A 136 -1.01 14.77 12.45
C ASN A 136 -0.39 14.50 13.83
N TRP A 137 0.93 14.35 13.86
CA TRP A 137 1.67 14.01 15.08
C TRP A 137 1.55 15.05 16.19
N ASP A 138 1.47 16.34 15.87
CA ASP A 138 1.30 17.39 16.87
C ASP A 138 -0.07 17.26 17.55
N ARG A 139 -1.12 17.03 16.77
CA ARG A 139 -2.47 16.78 17.28
C ARG A 139 -2.54 15.52 18.15
N ILE A 140 -1.91 14.44 17.72
CA ILE A 140 -1.83 13.19 18.50
C ILE A 140 -1.09 13.45 19.82
N ALA A 141 0.02 14.18 19.78
CA ALA A 141 0.78 14.53 20.99
C ALA A 141 -0.06 15.37 21.97
N GLU A 142 -0.82 16.35 21.47
CA GLU A 142 -1.73 17.16 22.29
C GLU A 142 -2.81 16.31 22.95
N GLN A 143 -3.40 15.37 22.22
CA GLN A 143 -4.39 14.44 22.76
C GLN A 143 -3.80 13.57 23.88
N VAL A 144 -2.61 13.02 23.68
CA VAL A 144 -1.89 12.23 24.69
C VAL A 144 -1.61 13.07 25.94
N VAL A 145 -1.10 14.29 25.77
CA VAL A 145 -0.85 15.22 26.90
C VAL A 145 -2.16 15.54 27.64
N SER A 146 -3.26 15.73 26.94
CA SER A 146 -4.58 15.97 27.54
C SER A 146 -5.02 14.81 28.43
N VAL A 147 -4.82 13.56 27.98
CA VAL A 147 -5.14 12.38 28.80
C VAL A 147 -4.31 12.39 30.09
N TYR A 148 -3.01 12.63 30.03
CA TYR A 148 -2.15 12.70 31.23
C TYR A 148 -2.60 13.81 32.19
N ARG A 149 -2.92 15.01 31.69
CA ARG A 149 -3.39 16.12 32.53
C ARG A 149 -4.72 15.83 33.22
N ASN A 150 -5.56 14.99 32.69
CA ASN A 150 -6.84 14.60 33.27
C ASN A 150 -6.70 13.46 34.30
N MET A 151 -5.54 12.81 34.37
CA MET A 151 -5.28 11.72 35.32
C MET A 151 -4.61 12.19 36.62
N PHE A 152 -4.14 13.42 36.66
CA PHE A 152 -3.45 14.06 37.81
C PHE A 152 -4.06 15.44 38.11
#